data_605625d9155aed1de43c8fa5d5d658bd
#
_entry.id   605625d9155aed1de43c8fa5d5d658bd
#
_cell.length_a   1.000
_cell.length_b   1.000
_cell.length_c   1.000
_cell.angle_alpha   90.00
_cell.angle_beta   90.00
_cell.angle_gamma   90.00
#
_symmetry.space_group_name_H-M   'P 1'
#
loop_
_entity.id
_entity.type
_entity.pdbx_description
1 polymer ?
#
loop_
_entity_poly.entity_id
_entity_poly.type
_entity_poly.pdbx_seq_one_letter_code
_entity_poly.pdbx_strand_id
1 'polypeptide(L)'
;RPPEEILPYLVDSLSSMPDVLTSHKSGKIIVFLHQNEFHDIKIYLEIKGDYLVAESFFPPNPNMLEQLIEVSGSPDFSCKFGKENMRYVVRRNCEIKNRDADDIYQNILEVISDVRRVNNVLTGEE
;
A
#
# COMPACT_ATOMS: atom_id res chain seq x y z
N ARG A 1 8.19 -14.59 15.91
CA ARG A 1 7.82 -15.23 14.64
C ARG A 1 8.82 -14.80 13.55
N PRO A 2 9.41 -15.76 12.82
CA PRO A 2 10.32 -15.40 11.72
C PRO A 2 9.64 -14.54 10.67
N PRO A 3 10.34 -13.57 10.08
CA PRO A 3 9.73 -12.70 9.06
C PRO A 3 9.10 -13.46 7.90
N GLU A 4 9.64 -14.61 7.54
CA GLU A 4 9.14 -15.42 6.43
C GLU A 4 7.72 -15.93 6.66
N GLU A 5 7.29 -16.06 7.92
CA GLU A 5 5.95 -16.55 8.26
C GLU A 5 4.90 -15.43 8.14
N ILE A 6 5.33 -14.17 8.12
CA ILE A 6 4.42 -13.04 8.00
C ILE A 6 3.78 -12.99 6.63
N LEU A 7 4.56 -13.28 5.58
CA LEU A 7 4.07 -13.16 4.21
C LEU A 7 2.91 -14.10 3.90
N PRO A 8 2.99 -15.42 4.23
CA PRO A 8 1.84 -16.30 4.01
C PRO A 8 0.59 -15.86 4.80
N TYR A 9 0.77 -15.39 6.03
CA TYR A 9 -0.33 -14.88 6.83
C TYR A 9 -1.00 -13.69 6.15
N LEU A 10 -0.20 -12.75 5.62
CA LEU A 10 -0.71 -11.58 4.92
C LEU A 10 -1.44 -11.97 3.64
N VAL A 11 -0.89 -12.91 2.88
CA VAL A 11 -1.54 -13.40 1.65
C VAL A 11 -2.91 -13.96 1.96
N ASP A 12 -3.00 -14.83 2.98
CA ASP A 12 -4.27 -15.44 3.36
C ASP A 12 -5.27 -14.40 3.83
N SER A 13 -4.82 -13.48 4.68
CA SER A 13 -5.69 -12.43 5.23
C SER A 13 -6.19 -11.46 4.15
N LEU A 14 -5.29 -11.01 3.28
CA LEU A 14 -5.63 -10.07 2.23
C LEU A 14 -6.52 -10.71 1.16
N SER A 15 -6.27 -11.98 0.83
CA SER A 15 -7.03 -12.69 -0.19
C SER A 15 -8.47 -12.95 0.22
N SER A 16 -8.80 -12.84 1.52
CA SER A 16 -10.17 -12.98 2.01
C SER A 16 -10.98 -11.70 1.83
N MET A 17 -10.33 -10.59 1.49
CA MET A 17 -11.04 -9.31 1.29
C MET A 17 -11.69 -9.29 -0.10
N PRO A 18 -12.91 -8.71 -0.22
CA PRO A 18 -13.50 -8.52 -1.54
C PRO A 18 -12.68 -7.54 -2.36
N ASP A 19 -12.62 -7.76 -3.66
CA ASP A 19 -11.92 -6.91 -4.63
C ASP A 19 -10.41 -6.83 -4.41
N VAL A 20 -9.84 -7.82 -3.72
CA VAL A 20 -8.39 -7.90 -3.50
C VAL A 20 -7.88 -9.24 -4.02
N LEU A 21 -6.85 -9.18 -4.86
CA LEU A 21 -6.11 -10.34 -5.32
C LEU A 21 -4.66 -10.18 -4.90
N THR A 22 -3.97 -11.29 -4.68
CA THR A 22 -2.56 -11.26 -4.31
C THR A 22 -1.75 -12.17 -5.21
N SER A 23 -0.49 -11.80 -5.43
CA SER A 23 0.49 -12.64 -6.09
C SER A 23 1.71 -12.69 -5.18
N HIS A 24 2.10 -13.88 -4.74
CA HIS A 24 3.22 -14.07 -3.82
C HIS A 24 4.31 -14.88 -4.52
N LYS A 25 5.48 -14.28 -4.67
CA LYS A 25 6.60 -14.94 -5.34
C LYS A 25 7.93 -14.40 -4.80
N SER A 26 8.82 -15.31 -4.40
CA SER A 26 10.20 -14.96 -4.01
C SER A 26 10.28 -13.89 -2.92
N GLY A 27 9.45 -14.02 -1.88
CA GLY A 27 9.49 -13.09 -0.75
C GLY A 27 8.85 -11.74 -1.01
N LYS A 28 8.17 -11.59 -2.15
CA LYS A 28 7.46 -10.36 -2.50
C LYS A 28 6.00 -10.67 -2.72
N ILE A 29 5.14 -9.73 -2.31
CA ILE A 29 3.71 -9.81 -2.56
C ILE A 29 3.31 -8.61 -3.41
N ILE A 30 2.50 -8.85 -4.43
CA ILE A 30 1.82 -7.77 -5.12
C ILE A 30 0.35 -7.89 -4.76
N VAL A 31 -0.20 -6.81 -4.22
CA VAL A 31 -1.61 -6.71 -3.89
C VAL A 31 -2.29 -5.94 -5.01
N PHE A 32 -3.31 -6.53 -5.59
CA PHE A 32 -4.11 -5.90 -6.64
C PHE A 32 -5.44 -5.48 -6.04
N LEU A 33 -5.69 -4.17 -6.01
CA LEU A 33 -6.96 -3.62 -5.55
C LEU A 33 -7.81 -3.31 -6.77
N HIS A 34 -8.90 -4.04 -6.93
CA HIS A 34 -9.80 -3.81 -8.05
C HIS A 34 -10.57 -2.51 -7.85
N GLN A 35 -10.51 -1.60 -8.80
CA GLN A 35 -11.23 -0.33 -8.76
C GLN A 35 -12.38 -0.31 -9.76
N ASN A 36 -12.10 -0.70 -10.99
CA ASN A 36 -13.11 -0.79 -12.03
C ASN A 36 -12.59 -1.76 -13.11
N GLU A 37 -13.36 -1.97 -14.17
CA GLU A 37 -13.02 -2.97 -15.20
C GLU A 37 -11.75 -2.65 -15.98
N PHE A 38 -11.21 -1.43 -15.89
CA PHE A 38 -10.02 -1.01 -16.63
C PHE A 38 -8.81 -0.75 -15.76
N HIS A 39 -8.94 -0.86 -14.43
CA HIS A 39 -7.90 -0.32 -13.56
C HIS A 39 -7.81 -1.08 -12.24
N ASP A 40 -6.62 -1.59 -11.97
CA ASP A 40 -6.25 -2.12 -10.65
C ASP A 40 -5.15 -1.24 -10.07
N ILE A 41 -5.22 -1.00 -8.77
CA ILE A 41 -4.14 -0.38 -8.04
C ILE A 41 -3.23 -1.49 -7.53
N LYS A 42 -1.92 -1.33 -7.67
CA LYS A 42 -0.95 -2.32 -7.19
C LYS A 42 -0.22 -1.79 -5.97
N ILE A 43 -0.13 -2.60 -4.95
CA ILE A 43 0.70 -2.34 -3.78
C ILE A 43 1.76 -3.42 -3.70
N TYR A 44 3.02 -3.03 -3.63
CA TYR A 44 4.15 -3.95 -3.55
C TYR A 44 4.58 -4.08 -2.11
N LEU A 45 4.65 -5.31 -1.61
CA LEU A 45 5.08 -5.62 -0.25
C LEU A 45 6.36 -6.44 -0.31
N GLU A 46 7.38 -6.00 0.40
CA GLU A 46 8.66 -6.71 0.46
C GLU A 46 9.29 -6.53 1.84
N ILE A 47 9.84 -7.61 2.39
CA ILE A 47 10.60 -7.53 3.62
C ILE A 47 12.01 -7.04 3.31
N LYS A 48 12.40 -5.94 3.96
CA LYS A 48 13.75 -5.38 3.87
C LYS A 48 14.26 -5.15 5.28
N GLY A 49 15.19 -6.00 5.73
CA GLY A 49 15.69 -5.94 7.10
C GLY A 49 14.57 -6.15 8.11
N ASP A 50 14.43 -5.19 9.02
CA ASP A 50 13.42 -5.23 10.08
C ASP A 50 12.09 -4.61 9.68
N TYR A 51 11.89 -4.35 8.38
CA TYR A 51 10.69 -3.69 7.91
C TYR A 51 9.99 -4.46 6.80
N LEU A 52 8.69 -4.40 6.80
CA LEU A 52 7.88 -4.71 5.63
C LEU A 52 7.62 -3.37 4.92
N VAL A 53 8.18 -3.23 3.73
CA VAL A 53 8.00 -2.00 2.94
C VAL A 53 6.78 -2.19 2.05
N ALA A 54 5.82 -1.28 2.18
CA ALA A 54 4.62 -1.25 1.34
C ALA A 54 4.69 0.00 0.47
N GLU A 55 4.55 -0.14 -0.85
CA GLU A 55 4.63 1.01 -1.74
C GLU A 55 3.72 0.86 -2.94
N SER A 56 3.19 1.97 -3.39
CA SER A 56 2.36 2.06 -4.59
C SER A 56 2.79 3.27 -5.40
N PHE A 57 2.77 3.14 -6.72
CA PHE A 57 3.25 4.17 -7.63
C PHE A 57 2.13 4.66 -8.54
N PHE A 58 2.15 5.97 -8.81
CA PHE A 58 1.14 6.62 -9.64
C PHE A 58 1.80 7.54 -10.65
N PRO A 59 1.21 7.71 -11.84
CA PRO A 59 1.69 8.71 -12.78
C PRO A 59 1.57 10.10 -12.16
N PRO A 60 2.54 11.00 -12.42
CA PRO A 60 2.46 12.35 -11.89
C PRO A 60 1.33 13.13 -12.52
N ASN A 61 0.67 13.94 -11.70
CA ASN A 61 -0.39 14.83 -12.15
C ASN A 61 -0.25 16.16 -11.42
N PRO A 62 0.51 17.12 -11.98
CA PRO A 62 0.79 18.39 -11.29
C PRO A 62 -0.47 19.17 -10.93
N ASN A 63 -1.55 19.01 -11.68
CA ASN A 63 -2.80 19.72 -11.40
C ASN A 63 -3.45 19.25 -10.11
N MET A 64 -3.10 18.06 -9.62
CA MET A 64 -3.65 17.47 -8.40
C MET A 64 -2.68 17.47 -7.24
N LEU A 65 -1.47 17.99 -7.44
CA LEU A 65 -0.42 17.90 -6.42
C LEU A 65 -0.81 18.59 -5.12
N GLU A 66 -1.43 19.74 -5.18
CA GLU A 66 -1.84 20.49 -4.01
C GLU A 66 -2.85 19.69 -3.17
N GLN A 67 -3.83 19.07 -3.83
CA GLN A 67 -4.80 18.20 -3.17
C GLN A 67 -4.14 16.95 -2.57
N LEU A 68 -3.16 16.39 -3.26
CA LEU A 68 -2.44 15.22 -2.76
C LEU A 68 -1.62 15.56 -1.52
N ILE A 69 -1.00 16.74 -1.49
CA ILE A 69 -0.26 17.20 -0.32
C ILE A 69 -1.22 17.37 0.86
N GLU A 70 -2.39 17.94 0.62
CA GLU A 70 -3.41 18.12 1.66
C GLU A 70 -3.87 16.78 2.21
N VAL A 71 -4.19 15.81 1.36
CA VAL A 71 -4.65 14.49 1.78
C VAL A 71 -3.55 13.77 2.57
N SER A 72 -2.31 13.80 2.07
CA SER A 72 -1.21 13.10 2.73
C SER A 72 -0.73 13.78 4.00
N GLY A 73 -1.09 15.05 4.21
CA GLY A 73 -0.81 15.77 5.45
C GLY A 73 -1.86 15.59 6.52
N SER A 74 -2.93 14.87 6.23
CA SER A 74 -4.03 14.64 7.17
C SER A 74 -3.58 13.70 8.31
N PRO A 75 -4.07 13.91 9.55
CA PRO A 75 -3.61 13.10 10.69
C PRO A 75 -3.88 11.61 10.55
N ASP A 76 -4.88 11.22 9.77
CA ASP A 76 -5.24 9.82 9.56
C ASP A 76 -4.57 9.20 8.33
N PHE A 77 -3.65 9.93 7.68
CA PHE A 77 -2.86 9.38 6.58
C PHE A 77 -1.55 8.84 7.16
N SER A 78 -1.36 7.53 7.08
CA SER A 78 -0.25 6.86 7.77
C SER A 78 0.99 6.66 6.91
N CYS A 79 0.84 6.74 5.59
CA CYS A 79 1.95 6.59 4.65
C CYS A 79 2.66 7.91 4.42
N LYS A 80 3.78 7.84 3.73
CA LYS A 80 4.46 9.01 3.21
C LYS A 80 4.13 9.13 1.72
N PHE A 81 3.83 10.35 1.29
CA PHE A 81 3.64 10.68 -0.10
C PHE A 81 4.85 11.44 -0.61
N GLY A 82 5.35 11.07 -1.78
CA GLY A 82 6.50 11.73 -2.37
C GLY A 82 6.55 11.58 -3.87
N LYS A 83 7.63 12.09 -4.45
CA LYS A 83 7.88 12.00 -5.87
C LYS A 83 9.26 11.37 -6.07
N GLU A 84 9.32 10.27 -6.83
CA GLU A 84 10.54 9.54 -7.13
C GLU A 84 10.51 9.09 -8.59
N ASN A 85 11.62 9.31 -9.30
CA ASN A 85 11.77 8.84 -10.67
C ASN A 85 10.58 9.23 -11.56
N MET A 86 10.14 10.47 -11.43
CA MET A 86 9.04 11.04 -12.22
C MET A 86 7.69 10.34 -11.99
N ARG A 87 7.52 9.72 -10.82
CA ARG A 87 6.26 9.12 -10.38
C ARG A 87 5.91 9.63 -9.00
N TYR A 88 4.65 9.55 -8.64
CA TYR A 88 4.26 9.70 -7.24
C TYR A 88 4.39 8.35 -6.54
N VAL A 89 4.78 8.37 -5.29
CA VAL A 89 4.91 7.17 -4.48
C VAL A 89 4.17 7.38 -3.16
N VAL A 90 3.44 6.35 -2.76
CA VAL A 90 2.87 6.23 -1.41
C VAL A 90 3.59 5.06 -0.78
N ARG A 91 4.28 5.30 0.33
CA ARG A 91 5.12 4.28 0.95
C ARG A 91 4.96 4.28 2.45
N ARG A 92 5.00 3.09 3.02
CA ARG A 92 5.09 2.92 4.47
C ARG A 92 6.08 1.82 4.79
N ASN A 93 6.97 2.10 5.75
CA ASN A 93 7.88 1.11 6.31
C ASN A 93 7.25 0.60 7.61
N CYS A 94 6.75 -0.64 7.60
CA CYS A 94 6.11 -1.22 8.76
C CYS A 94 7.13 -2.04 9.54
N GLU A 95 7.39 -1.68 10.79
CA GLU A 95 8.25 -2.49 11.64
C GLU A 95 7.63 -3.86 11.84
N ILE A 96 8.46 -4.91 11.71
CA ILE A 96 7.99 -6.29 11.88
C ILE A 96 8.65 -6.98 13.08
N LYS A 97 9.75 -6.43 13.58
CA LYS A 97 10.47 -7.02 14.71
C LYS A 97 9.62 -6.91 15.97
N ASN A 98 9.44 -8.03 16.66
CA ASN A 98 8.66 -8.10 17.90
C ASN A 98 7.21 -7.64 17.74
N ARG A 99 6.65 -7.80 16.54
CA ARG A 99 5.26 -7.43 16.28
C ARG A 99 4.46 -8.64 15.83
N ASP A 100 3.20 -8.67 16.22
CA ASP A 100 2.28 -9.71 15.79
C ASP A 100 1.92 -9.54 14.32
N ALA A 101 1.71 -10.66 13.64
CA ALA A 101 1.31 -10.64 12.25
C ALA A 101 -0.02 -9.88 12.05
N ASP A 102 -0.92 -9.97 13.04
CA ASP A 102 -2.19 -9.25 12.96
C ASP A 102 -2.00 -7.72 13.01
N ASP A 103 -1.07 -7.25 13.85
CA ASP A 103 -0.74 -5.80 13.89
C ASP A 103 -0.18 -5.33 12.56
N ILE A 104 0.66 -6.15 11.93
CA ILE A 104 1.23 -5.84 10.64
C ILE A 104 0.13 -5.81 9.58
N TYR A 105 -0.80 -6.76 9.63
CA TYR A 105 -1.95 -6.79 8.74
C TYR A 105 -2.79 -5.51 8.89
N GLN A 106 -3.03 -5.04 10.12
CA GLN A 106 -3.75 -3.78 10.34
C GLN A 106 -3.02 -2.59 9.71
N ASN A 107 -1.69 -2.57 9.79
CA ASN A 107 -0.90 -1.54 9.11
C ASN A 107 -1.11 -1.58 7.59
N ILE A 108 -1.19 -2.77 7.01
CA ILE A 108 -1.41 -2.92 5.57
C ILE A 108 -2.82 -2.44 5.18
N LEU A 109 -3.82 -2.67 6.03
CA LEU A 109 -5.17 -2.13 5.79
C LEU A 109 -5.15 -0.60 5.75
N GLU A 110 -4.35 0.03 6.62
CA GLU A 110 -4.18 1.49 6.59
C GLU A 110 -3.49 1.95 5.30
N VAL A 111 -2.49 1.21 4.84
CA VAL A 111 -1.84 1.50 3.56
C VAL A 111 -2.85 1.42 2.41
N ILE A 112 -3.69 0.40 2.41
CA ILE A 112 -4.74 0.24 1.38
C ILE A 112 -5.66 1.45 1.38
N SER A 113 -6.08 1.90 2.55
CA SER A 113 -6.93 3.08 2.68
C SER A 113 -6.25 4.32 2.11
N ASP A 114 -4.98 4.54 2.47
CA ASP A 114 -4.22 5.70 2.00
C ASP A 114 -4.03 5.68 0.48
N VAL A 115 -3.70 4.52 -0.06
CA VAL A 115 -3.50 4.34 -1.51
C VAL A 115 -4.79 4.61 -2.28
N ARG A 116 -5.94 4.13 -1.76
CA ARG A 116 -7.24 4.41 -2.39
C ARG A 116 -7.55 5.90 -2.37
N ARG A 117 -7.23 6.59 -1.28
CA ARG A 117 -7.46 8.05 -1.18
C ARG A 117 -6.65 8.81 -2.22
N VAL A 118 -5.38 8.46 -2.39
CA VAL A 118 -4.53 9.08 -3.41
C VAL A 118 -5.08 8.78 -4.81
N ASN A 119 -5.45 7.54 -5.06
CA ASN A 119 -6.03 7.18 -6.35
C ASN A 119 -7.30 7.97 -6.65
N ASN A 120 -8.17 8.13 -5.66
CA ASN A 120 -9.44 8.85 -5.84
C ASN A 120 -9.19 10.33 -6.19
N VAL A 121 -8.21 10.96 -5.56
CA VAL A 121 -7.83 12.33 -5.93
C VAL A 121 -7.36 12.39 -7.38
N LEU A 122 -6.48 11.44 -7.78
CA LEU A 122 -5.90 11.45 -9.11
C LEU A 122 -6.92 11.16 -10.22
N THR A 123 -7.92 10.33 -9.93
CA THR A 123 -8.94 9.95 -10.92
C THR A 123 -10.20 10.82 -10.84
N GLY A 124 -10.32 11.64 -9.80
CA GLY A 124 -11.53 12.40 -9.55
C GLY A 124 -12.69 11.56 -8.99
N GLU A 125 -12.43 10.33 -8.60
CA GLU A 125 -13.44 9.46 -7.99
C GLU A 125 -13.59 9.77 -6.50
N GLU A 126 -14.76 9.50 -5.96
CA GLU A 126 -15.03 9.68 -4.53
C GLU A 126 -15.33 8.36 -3.84
#